data_1453de1038ab10e489f8878110c789dc
#
_entry.id   1453de1038ab10e489f8878110c789dc
#
_cell.length_a   1.000
_cell.length_b   1.000
_cell.length_c   1.000
_cell.angle_alpha   90.00
_cell.angle_beta   90.00
_cell.angle_gamma   90.00
#
_symmetry.space_group_name_H-M   'P 1'
#
loop_
_entity.id
_entity.type
_entity.pdbx_description
1 polymer ?
#
loop_
_entity_poly.entity_id
_entity_poly.type
_entity_poly.pdbx_seq_one_letter_code
_entity_poly.pdbx_strand_id
1 'polypeptide(L)'
;MQHSFSKSSIFNGLALAGLVVGAHLWLTGLPDRIPAPDARGEVRFEPVQLAKQGFAPLTVAGAWRVTSADPRMGGVSALAVDRGGLLALTDSGVTIRLPKPVAARGVAEFRDLPSGPGQSNQKSGRDSEALARDSAGRGWWVAFEHFHSAWLFDRDLRRVIRTVDLSAMGWRSNLGAEGAVSTGEALLLFPESGAEIVRVSDSRIARTALANPSGNLSDASMLPDGRIVVIARTYSPAGFSSRLLLFDKGLLRPLAKLALGRLDNAEAIAAEPLAGGGTRLWVMTDNDFRRRVPTLLIALDWAHRDRLGSSR
;
A
#
# COMPACT_ATOMS: atom_id res chain seq x y z
N MET A 1 -1.91 61.28 -9.50
CA MET A 1 -1.59 60.27 -8.48
C MET A 1 -1.92 58.89 -9.01
N GLN A 2 -0.91 58.15 -9.47
CA GLN A 2 -1.09 56.77 -9.95
C GLN A 2 -0.76 55.84 -8.77
N HIS A 3 -1.75 55.10 -8.27
CA HIS A 3 -1.53 54.05 -7.28
C HIS A 3 -1.00 52.80 -8.00
N SER A 4 0.28 52.52 -7.83
CA SER A 4 0.93 51.28 -8.21
C SER A 4 0.50 50.20 -7.22
N PHE A 5 -0.38 49.28 -7.62
CA PHE A 5 -0.63 48.08 -6.85
C PHE A 5 0.58 47.14 -6.97
N SER A 6 1.20 46.82 -5.84
CA SER A 6 2.35 45.92 -5.75
C SER A 6 1.96 44.49 -6.16
N LYS A 7 2.77 43.86 -7.03
CA LYS A 7 2.60 42.46 -7.47
C LYS A 7 2.59 41.47 -6.29
N SER A 8 3.19 41.83 -5.15
CA SER A 8 3.19 40.98 -3.94
C SER A 8 1.82 40.87 -3.27
N SER A 9 0.99 41.95 -3.36
CA SER A 9 -0.36 41.94 -2.79
C SER A 9 -1.33 41.03 -3.56
N ILE A 10 -1.12 40.88 -4.88
CA ILE A 10 -1.93 40.00 -5.73
C ILE A 10 -1.57 38.52 -5.44
N PHE A 11 -0.29 38.22 -5.27
CA PHE A 11 0.17 36.85 -4.97
C PHE A 11 -0.31 36.37 -3.59
N ASN A 12 -0.26 37.21 -2.58
CA ASN A 12 -0.77 36.89 -1.24
C ASN A 12 -2.30 36.75 -1.22
N GLY A 13 -3.03 37.53 -2.01
CA GLY A 13 -4.47 37.41 -2.16
C GLY A 13 -4.91 36.09 -2.82
N LEU A 14 -4.18 35.64 -3.85
CA LEU A 14 -4.46 34.37 -4.53
C LEU A 14 -4.13 33.15 -3.64
N ALA A 15 -3.05 33.23 -2.85
CA ALA A 15 -2.70 32.17 -1.90
C ALA A 15 -3.72 32.06 -0.77
N LEU A 16 -4.20 33.19 -0.24
CA LEU A 16 -5.23 33.23 0.80
C LEU A 16 -6.59 32.75 0.26
N ALA A 17 -6.96 33.13 -0.96
CA ALA A 17 -8.17 32.65 -1.63
C ALA A 17 -8.13 31.13 -1.86
N GLY A 18 -6.97 30.58 -2.29
CA GLY A 18 -6.77 29.14 -2.45
C GLY A 18 -6.91 28.37 -1.13
N LEU A 19 -6.37 28.90 -0.04
CA LEU A 19 -6.51 28.32 1.30
C LEU A 19 -7.96 28.39 1.83
N VAL A 20 -8.66 29.50 1.59
CA VAL A 20 -10.06 29.67 2.00
C VAL A 20 -10.98 28.75 1.18
N VAL A 21 -10.75 28.64 -0.12
CA VAL A 21 -11.51 27.72 -0.99
C VAL A 21 -11.23 26.25 -0.59
N GLY A 22 -9.97 25.87 -0.36
CA GLY A 22 -9.62 24.54 0.11
C GLY A 22 -10.24 24.20 1.45
N ALA A 23 -10.21 25.12 2.43
CA ALA A 23 -10.85 24.96 3.72
C ALA A 23 -12.38 24.91 3.59
N HIS A 24 -12.97 25.71 2.70
CA HIS A 24 -14.41 25.72 2.48
C HIS A 24 -14.88 24.41 1.81
N LEU A 25 -14.14 23.92 0.82
CA LEU A 25 -14.39 22.62 0.18
C LEU A 25 -14.31 21.46 1.20
N TRP A 26 -13.34 21.52 2.13
CA TRP A 26 -13.20 20.54 3.19
C TRP A 26 -14.35 20.61 4.22
N LEU A 27 -14.78 21.82 4.59
CA LEU A 27 -15.87 22.07 5.54
C LEU A 27 -17.26 21.80 4.95
N THR A 28 -17.45 21.91 3.64
CA THR A 28 -18.75 21.73 2.97
C THR A 28 -19.00 20.28 2.53
N GLY A 29 -18.02 19.38 2.72
CA GLY A 29 -18.15 17.98 2.34
C GLY A 29 -18.40 17.77 0.83
N LEU A 30 -17.88 18.68 0.00
CA LEU A 30 -17.98 18.53 -1.45
C LEU A 30 -17.24 17.26 -1.89
N PRO A 31 -17.74 16.59 -2.95
CA PRO A 31 -17.10 15.40 -3.47
C PRO A 31 -15.66 15.67 -3.90
N ASP A 32 -14.71 14.94 -3.34
CA ASP A 32 -13.29 14.96 -3.74
C ASP A 32 -12.89 13.65 -4.45
N ARG A 33 -13.84 12.74 -4.60
CA ARG A 33 -13.73 11.46 -5.28
C ARG A 33 -14.94 11.22 -6.16
N ILE A 34 -14.71 10.74 -7.38
CA ILE A 34 -15.81 10.36 -8.31
C ILE A 34 -15.79 8.84 -8.45
N PRO A 35 -16.77 8.13 -7.86
CA PRO A 35 -16.93 6.70 -8.11
C PRO A 35 -17.14 6.44 -9.61
N ALA A 36 -16.48 5.40 -10.11
CA ALA A 36 -16.55 5.06 -11.52
C ALA A 36 -17.02 3.60 -11.70
N PRO A 37 -17.73 3.28 -12.81
CA PRO A 37 -18.13 1.92 -13.10
C PRO A 37 -16.90 1.01 -13.30
N ASP A 38 -17.11 -0.30 -13.12
CA ASP A 38 -16.10 -1.31 -13.45
C ASP A 38 -15.62 -1.10 -14.89
N ALA A 39 -14.30 -1.17 -15.09
CA ALA A 39 -13.69 -1.02 -16.41
C ALA A 39 -12.58 -2.04 -16.62
N ARG A 40 -12.32 -2.32 -17.89
CA ARG A 40 -11.13 -3.05 -18.34
C ARG A 40 -10.34 -2.13 -19.26
N GLY A 41 -9.05 -2.02 -19.02
CA GLY A 41 -8.19 -1.12 -19.77
C GLY A 41 -6.82 -1.72 -20.06
N GLU A 42 -6.19 -1.24 -21.13
CA GLU A 42 -4.81 -1.59 -21.41
C GLU A 42 -3.91 -1.09 -20.28
N VAL A 43 -3.01 -1.95 -19.85
CA VAL A 43 -1.87 -1.62 -19.00
C VAL A 43 -0.59 -1.90 -19.77
N ARG A 44 0.40 -1.01 -19.63
CA ARG A 44 1.72 -1.14 -20.24
C ARG A 44 2.77 -1.33 -19.18
N PHE A 45 3.71 -2.21 -19.46
CA PHE A 45 4.87 -2.51 -18.63
C PHE A 45 6.14 -2.13 -19.41
N GLU A 46 6.67 -0.95 -19.12
CA GLU A 46 7.91 -0.46 -19.72
C GLU A 46 9.08 -0.86 -18.82
N PRO A 47 10.00 -1.72 -19.29
CA PRO A 47 11.15 -2.11 -18.48
C PRO A 47 11.97 -0.90 -18.03
N VAL A 48 12.37 -0.88 -16.77
CA VAL A 48 13.27 0.11 -16.21
C VAL A 48 14.49 -0.57 -15.59
N GLN A 49 15.63 0.10 -15.66
CA GLN A 49 16.85 -0.40 -15.02
C GLN A 49 16.96 0.19 -13.62
N LEU A 50 17.01 -0.68 -12.63
CA LEU A 50 17.36 -0.31 -11.26
C LEU A 50 18.86 -0.51 -11.03
N ALA A 51 19.39 0.13 -10.00
CA ALA A 51 20.75 -0.10 -9.56
C ALA A 51 20.95 -1.60 -9.28
N LYS A 52 22.06 -2.19 -9.79
CA LYS A 52 22.35 -3.61 -9.57
C LYS A 52 22.70 -3.93 -8.10
N GLN A 53 23.11 -2.94 -7.33
CA GLN A 53 23.50 -3.05 -5.92
C GLN A 53 22.49 -2.38 -5.02
N GLY A 54 22.40 -2.82 -3.77
CA GLY A 54 21.54 -2.20 -2.76
C GLY A 54 20.24 -2.95 -2.50
N PHE A 55 20.07 -4.16 -3.03
CA PHE A 55 18.93 -5.04 -2.73
C PHE A 55 19.31 -6.31 -1.97
N ALA A 56 20.62 -6.54 -1.73
CA ALA A 56 21.06 -7.76 -1.06
C ALA A 56 20.35 -7.99 0.29
N PRO A 57 19.94 -9.24 0.60
CA PRO A 57 20.26 -10.51 -0.08
C PRO A 57 19.30 -10.86 -1.25
N LEU A 58 18.49 -9.93 -1.72
CA LEU A 58 17.55 -10.10 -2.81
C LEU A 58 18.23 -9.81 -4.16
N THR A 59 17.67 -10.40 -5.23
CA THR A 59 18.09 -10.16 -6.59
C THR A 59 16.94 -9.52 -7.38
N VAL A 60 17.21 -8.46 -8.12
CA VAL A 60 16.22 -7.85 -9.01
C VAL A 60 15.97 -8.78 -10.19
N ALA A 61 14.78 -9.39 -10.24
CA ALA A 61 14.33 -10.23 -11.36
C ALA A 61 13.72 -9.42 -12.50
N GLY A 62 13.20 -8.22 -12.20
CA GLY A 62 12.68 -7.27 -13.17
C GLY A 62 12.11 -6.04 -12.49
N ALA A 63 12.02 -4.96 -13.28
CA ALA A 63 11.36 -3.74 -12.84
C ALA A 63 10.71 -3.06 -14.05
N TRP A 64 9.52 -2.50 -13.85
CA TRP A 64 8.70 -1.91 -14.90
C TRP A 64 8.03 -0.65 -14.42
N ARG A 65 7.97 0.36 -15.27
CA ARG A 65 7.00 1.43 -15.15
C ARG A 65 5.66 0.90 -15.62
N VAL A 66 4.64 1.06 -14.78
CA VAL A 66 3.27 0.64 -15.08
C VAL A 66 2.44 1.85 -15.43
N THR A 67 1.78 1.83 -16.60
CA THR A 67 0.93 2.91 -17.07
C THR A 67 -0.38 2.38 -17.63
N SER A 68 -1.44 3.17 -17.52
CA SER A 68 -2.75 2.93 -18.14
C SER A 68 -3.37 4.26 -18.56
N ALA A 69 -4.30 4.22 -19.49
CA ALA A 69 -5.16 5.36 -19.80
C ALA A 69 -6.27 5.56 -18.75
N ASP A 70 -6.58 4.54 -17.95
CA ASP A 70 -7.54 4.66 -16.85
C ASP A 70 -6.94 5.55 -15.74
N PRO A 71 -7.60 6.65 -15.36
CA PRO A 71 -7.07 7.60 -14.38
C PRO A 71 -6.94 7.01 -12.97
N ARG A 72 -7.54 5.85 -12.69
CA ARG A 72 -7.44 5.14 -11.41
C ARG A 72 -6.10 4.39 -11.24
N MET A 73 -5.24 4.38 -12.27
CA MET A 73 -3.92 3.78 -12.18
C MET A 73 -2.96 4.68 -11.41
N GLY A 74 -2.79 4.46 -10.13
CA GLY A 74 -1.97 5.25 -9.21
C GLY A 74 -2.48 5.11 -7.78
N GLY A 75 -1.88 5.81 -6.82
CA GLY A 75 -2.30 5.79 -5.42
C GLY A 75 -2.27 4.40 -4.80
N VAL A 76 -1.32 3.54 -5.21
CA VAL A 76 -1.28 2.15 -4.76
C VAL A 76 -0.79 2.10 -3.32
N SER A 77 -1.62 1.55 -2.43
CA SER A 77 -1.36 1.41 -1.00
C SER A 77 -1.11 -0.04 -0.56
N ALA A 78 -1.65 -1.03 -1.26
CA ALA A 78 -1.40 -2.44 -0.93
C ALA A 78 -1.39 -3.35 -2.15
N LEU A 79 -0.76 -4.51 -2.02
CA LEU A 79 -0.60 -5.50 -3.09
C LEU A 79 -0.80 -6.93 -2.59
N ALA A 80 -1.40 -7.77 -3.43
CA ALA A 80 -1.49 -9.20 -3.18
C ALA A 80 -1.31 -9.99 -4.49
N VAL A 81 -0.90 -11.25 -4.40
CA VAL A 81 -0.97 -12.20 -5.51
C VAL A 81 -2.37 -12.78 -5.58
N ASP A 82 -3.04 -12.68 -6.72
CA ASP A 82 -4.38 -13.22 -6.92
C ASP A 82 -4.55 -13.79 -8.33
N ARG A 83 -5.11 -15.01 -8.43
CA ARG A 83 -5.51 -15.64 -9.72
C ARG A 83 -4.39 -15.65 -10.77
N GLY A 84 -3.15 -15.88 -10.34
CA GLY A 84 -1.99 -15.87 -11.24
C GLY A 84 -1.47 -14.49 -11.65
N GLY A 85 -2.19 -13.42 -11.30
CA GLY A 85 -1.81 -12.01 -11.46
C GLY A 85 -1.53 -11.33 -10.11
N LEU A 86 -1.70 -10.02 -10.11
CA LEU A 86 -1.58 -9.15 -8.94
C LEU A 86 -2.91 -8.42 -8.69
N LEU A 87 -3.25 -8.25 -7.45
CA LEU A 87 -4.37 -7.42 -6.99
C LEU A 87 -3.78 -6.25 -6.21
N ALA A 88 -3.85 -5.05 -6.76
CA ALA A 88 -3.49 -3.82 -6.09
C ALA A 88 -4.74 -3.16 -5.50
N LEU A 89 -4.57 -2.52 -4.34
CA LEU A 89 -5.52 -1.63 -3.71
C LEU A 89 -4.95 -0.22 -3.77
N THR A 90 -5.80 0.77 -3.93
CA THR A 90 -5.39 2.18 -3.91
C THR A 90 -5.95 2.88 -2.68
N ASP A 91 -5.31 3.96 -2.25
CA ASP A 91 -5.71 4.85 -1.17
C ASP A 91 -7.08 5.55 -1.40
N SER A 92 -7.65 5.38 -2.55
CA SER A 92 -8.97 5.90 -2.92
C SER A 92 -10.04 4.80 -3.05
N GLY A 93 -9.76 3.59 -2.57
CA GLY A 93 -10.71 2.48 -2.56
C GLY A 93 -10.96 1.87 -3.93
N VAL A 94 -9.96 1.88 -4.80
CA VAL A 94 -10.02 1.18 -6.09
C VAL A 94 -9.21 -0.10 -6.01
N THR A 95 -9.74 -1.18 -6.50
CA THR A 95 -9.01 -2.42 -6.72
C THR A 95 -8.60 -2.54 -8.18
N ILE A 96 -7.35 -2.92 -8.42
CA ILE A 96 -6.80 -3.07 -9.77
C ILE A 96 -6.24 -4.49 -9.90
N ARG A 97 -6.87 -5.31 -10.75
CA ARG A 97 -6.33 -6.63 -11.10
C ARG A 97 -5.39 -6.49 -12.28
N LEU A 98 -4.12 -6.71 -12.05
CA LEU A 98 -3.05 -6.57 -13.02
C LEU A 98 -2.57 -7.96 -13.46
N PRO A 99 -2.30 -8.19 -14.77
CA PRO A 99 -1.50 -9.34 -15.16
C PRO A 99 -0.05 -9.15 -14.68
N LYS A 100 0.69 -10.22 -14.48
CA LYS A 100 2.14 -10.13 -14.30
C LYS A 100 2.79 -9.65 -15.60
N PRO A 101 3.93 -8.94 -15.54
CA PRO A 101 4.57 -8.33 -16.72
C PRO A 101 5.36 -9.34 -17.54
N VAL A 102 4.67 -10.39 -18.05
CA VAL A 102 5.24 -11.38 -18.98
C VAL A 102 5.30 -10.85 -20.43
N ALA A 103 4.56 -9.79 -20.72
CA ALA A 103 4.55 -9.07 -21.97
C ALA A 103 4.53 -7.56 -21.71
N ALA A 104 4.91 -6.76 -22.71
CA ALA A 104 4.93 -5.31 -22.61
C ALA A 104 3.55 -4.68 -22.41
N ARG A 105 2.48 -5.42 -22.69
CA ARG A 105 1.09 -4.97 -22.54
C ARG A 105 0.23 -6.07 -21.95
N GLY A 106 -0.83 -5.66 -21.25
CA GLY A 106 -1.85 -6.55 -20.73
C GLY A 106 -3.18 -5.82 -20.56
N VAL A 107 -4.16 -6.50 -19.99
CA VAL A 107 -5.45 -5.90 -19.65
C VAL A 107 -5.60 -5.92 -18.14
N ALA A 108 -5.82 -4.76 -17.55
CA ALA A 108 -6.15 -4.60 -16.14
C ALA A 108 -7.67 -4.44 -15.95
N GLU A 109 -8.16 -4.85 -14.79
CA GLU A 109 -9.54 -4.62 -14.36
C GLU A 109 -9.53 -3.61 -13.22
N PHE A 110 -10.28 -2.53 -13.38
CA PHE A 110 -10.41 -1.45 -12.41
C PHE A 110 -11.80 -1.48 -11.81
N ARG A 111 -11.88 -1.48 -10.49
CA ARG A 111 -13.15 -1.56 -9.78
C ARG A 111 -13.09 -0.79 -8.48
N ASP A 112 -14.11 0.01 -8.24
CA ASP A 112 -14.32 0.63 -6.95
C ASP A 112 -14.76 -0.40 -5.91
N LEU A 113 -14.29 -0.26 -4.66
CA LEU A 113 -14.87 -1.00 -3.55
C LEU A 113 -16.35 -0.64 -3.42
N PRO A 114 -17.24 -1.65 -3.34
CA PRO A 114 -18.70 -1.41 -3.37
C PRO A 114 -19.20 -0.69 -2.12
N SER A 115 -18.40 -0.75 -1.04
CA SER A 115 -18.74 -0.21 0.27
C SER A 115 -17.49 0.17 1.05
N GLY A 116 -17.64 1.01 2.06
CA GLY A 116 -16.60 1.45 2.98
C GLY A 116 -17.21 2.26 4.12
N PRO A 117 -16.42 2.68 5.11
CA PRO A 117 -16.95 3.26 6.35
C PRO A 117 -17.57 4.65 6.18
N GLY A 118 -17.21 5.39 5.12
CA GLY A 118 -17.72 6.74 4.85
C GLY A 118 -18.43 6.85 3.51
N GLN A 119 -18.65 8.07 3.06
CA GLN A 119 -19.31 8.35 1.79
C GLN A 119 -18.43 7.92 0.60
N SER A 120 -19.05 7.35 -0.43
CA SER A 120 -18.34 6.84 -1.60
C SER A 120 -17.71 7.92 -2.47
N ASN A 121 -18.20 9.15 -2.38
CA ASN A 121 -17.74 10.32 -3.10
C ASN A 121 -16.73 11.17 -2.31
N GLN A 122 -16.24 10.65 -1.18
CA GLN A 122 -15.18 11.26 -0.38
C GLN A 122 -13.99 10.30 -0.26
N LYS A 123 -12.78 10.80 -0.52
CA LYS A 123 -11.55 10.02 -0.40
C LYS A 123 -11.42 9.44 1.01
N SER A 124 -11.63 10.25 2.04
CA SER A 124 -11.58 9.81 3.44
C SER A 124 -12.51 8.62 3.75
N GLY A 125 -13.65 8.52 3.05
CA GLY A 125 -14.57 7.37 3.17
C GLY A 125 -14.10 6.10 2.45
N ARG A 126 -13.00 6.17 1.71
CA ARG A 126 -12.42 5.09 0.93
C ARG A 126 -10.90 5.01 1.09
N ASP A 127 -10.33 5.74 2.02
CA ASP A 127 -8.91 5.77 2.33
C ASP A 127 -8.47 4.39 2.85
N SER A 128 -8.13 3.53 1.89
CA SER A 128 -7.85 2.12 2.13
C SER A 128 -6.35 1.86 1.97
N GLU A 129 -5.71 1.35 3.04
CA GLU A 129 -4.26 1.31 3.16
C GLU A 129 -3.69 -0.12 3.27
N ALA A 130 -4.50 -1.10 3.65
CA ALA A 130 -4.00 -2.46 3.76
C ALA A 130 -4.93 -3.48 3.11
N LEU A 131 -4.34 -4.53 2.54
CA LEU A 131 -5.05 -5.64 1.89
C LEU A 131 -4.46 -6.97 2.32
N ALA A 132 -5.28 -7.87 2.86
CA ALA A 132 -4.86 -9.23 3.18
C ALA A 132 -5.85 -10.27 2.67
N ARG A 133 -5.35 -11.36 2.08
CA ARG A 133 -6.20 -12.53 1.81
C ARG A 133 -6.61 -13.16 3.13
N ASP A 134 -7.90 -13.38 3.33
CA ASP A 134 -8.41 -14.09 4.50
C ASP A 134 -7.89 -15.53 4.52
N SER A 135 -7.29 -15.95 5.63
CA SER A 135 -6.68 -17.27 5.77
C SER A 135 -7.67 -18.42 5.67
N ALA A 136 -8.95 -18.18 6.01
CA ALA A 136 -10.05 -19.15 5.79
C ALA A 136 -10.58 -19.13 4.35
N GLY A 137 -10.00 -18.33 3.46
CA GLY A 137 -10.37 -18.25 2.05
C GLY A 137 -11.73 -17.61 1.78
N ARG A 138 -12.31 -16.88 2.73
CA ARG A 138 -13.62 -16.22 2.57
C ARG A 138 -13.54 -15.04 1.61
N GLY A 139 -12.39 -14.34 1.54
CA GLY A 139 -12.17 -13.20 0.67
C GLY A 139 -10.96 -12.35 1.07
N TRP A 140 -11.17 -11.04 1.21
CA TRP A 140 -10.12 -10.06 1.40
C TRP A 140 -10.44 -9.11 2.55
N TRP A 141 -9.50 -8.96 3.47
CA TRP A 141 -9.50 -7.90 4.44
C TRP A 141 -8.95 -6.62 3.81
N VAL A 142 -9.64 -5.51 4.05
CA VAL A 142 -9.23 -4.15 3.69
C VAL A 142 -9.26 -3.31 4.95
N ALA A 143 -8.17 -2.62 5.28
CA ALA A 143 -8.15 -1.65 6.36
C ALA A 143 -8.35 -0.23 5.81
N PHE A 144 -9.11 0.57 6.56
CA PHE A 144 -9.42 1.96 6.23
C PHE A 144 -8.82 2.89 7.28
N GLU A 145 -8.11 3.92 6.82
CA GLU A 145 -7.35 4.80 7.70
C GLU A 145 -8.23 5.74 8.52
N HIS A 146 -8.91 6.67 7.89
CA HIS A 146 -9.65 7.74 8.57
C HIS A 146 -10.73 7.25 9.54
N PHE A 147 -11.35 6.13 9.24
CA PHE A 147 -12.39 5.53 10.06
C PHE A 147 -11.90 4.38 10.93
N HIS A 148 -10.59 4.13 10.94
CA HIS A 148 -9.94 3.08 11.73
C HIS A 148 -10.78 1.81 11.80
N SER A 149 -10.93 1.15 10.67
CA SER A 149 -11.73 -0.08 10.58
C SER A 149 -11.10 -1.07 9.62
N ALA A 150 -11.37 -2.36 9.83
CA ALA A 150 -10.99 -3.43 8.92
C ALA A 150 -12.22 -4.19 8.47
N TRP A 151 -12.41 -4.30 7.16
CA TRP A 151 -13.58 -4.91 6.55
C TRP A 151 -13.19 -6.14 5.74
N LEU A 152 -13.87 -7.25 5.98
CA LEU A 152 -13.75 -8.46 5.17
C LEU A 152 -14.76 -8.39 4.03
N PHE A 153 -14.25 -8.38 2.83
CA PHE A 153 -15.03 -8.53 1.60
C PHE A 153 -14.98 -9.97 1.09
N ASP A 154 -15.96 -10.34 0.26
CA ASP A 154 -15.92 -11.62 -0.44
C ASP A 154 -14.76 -11.73 -1.44
N ARG A 155 -14.58 -12.92 -2.04
CA ARG A 155 -13.45 -13.23 -2.95
C ARG A 155 -13.37 -12.31 -4.16
N ASP A 156 -14.49 -11.74 -4.57
CA ASP A 156 -14.58 -10.85 -5.72
C ASP A 156 -14.58 -9.38 -5.34
N LEU A 157 -14.48 -9.05 -4.04
CA LEU A 157 -14.55 -7.70 -3.48
C LEU A 157 -15.86 -6.98 -3.84
N ARG A 158 -16.97 -7.76 -3.89
CA ARG A 158 -18.28 -7.25 -4.27
C ARG A 158 -19.23 -7.07 -3.10
N ARG A 159 -18.99 -7.76 -1.99
CA ARG A 159 -19.86 -7.75 -0.82
C ARG A 159 -19.06 -7.80 0.45
N VAL A 160 -19.47 -7.00 1.43
CA VAL A 160 -18.94 -7.04 2.79
C VAL A 160 -19.48 -8.26 3.52
N ILE A 161 -18.60 -9.00 4.17
CA ILE A 161 -18.90 -10.18 5.00
C ILE A 161 -18.87 -9.82 6.49
N ARG A 162 -17.87 -9.00 6.88
CA ARG A 162 -17.64 -8.61 8.28
C ARG A 162 -16.98 -7.25 8.34
N THR A 163 -17.27 -6.50 9.40
CA THR A 163 -16.59 -5.24 9.74
C THR A 163 -16.03 -5.34 11.15
N VAL A 164 -14.89 -4.68 11.37
CA VAL A 164 -14.23 -4.55 12.68
C VAL A 164 -13.96 -3.08 12.91
N ASP A 165 -14.49 -2.56 14.00
CA ASP A 165 -14.21 -1.20 14.46
C ASP A 165 -12.87 -1.18 15.21
N LEU A 166 -11.97 -0.31 14.82
CA LEU A 166 -10.65 -0.08 15.42
C LEU A 166 -10.54 1.31 16.05
N SER A 167 -11.63 2.08 16.16
CA SER A 167 -11.64 3.44 16.70
C SER A 167 -11.08 3.50 18.13
N ALA A 168 -11.29 2.45 18.93
CA ALA A 168 -10.73 2.31 20.27
C ALA A 168 -9.19 2.24 20.30
N MET A 169 -8.52 2.10 19.15
CA MET A 169 -7.05 2.14 19.08
C MET A 169 -6.51 3.54 19.35
N GLY A 170 -7.32 4.58 19.17
CA GLY A 170 -6.93 5.96 19.46
C GLY A 170 -5.83 6.49 18.52
N TRP A 171 -5.72 5.93 17.32
CA TRP A 171 -4.80 6.45 16.30
C TRP A 171 -5.25 7.84 15.82
N ARG A 172 -4.33 8.62 15.30
CA ARG A 172 -4.69 9.89 14.65
C ARG A 172 -5.44 9.59 13.36
N SER A 173 -6.31 10.49 12.92
CA SER A 173 -7.19 10.31 11.76
C SER A 173 -6.45 9.96 10.45
N ASN A 174 -5.20 10.38 10.33
CA ASN A 174 -4.32 10.12 9.16
C ASN A 174 -3.17 9.14 9.50
N LEU A 175 -3.35 8.27 10.46
CA LEU A 175 -2.41 7.20 10.84
C LEU A 175 -3.23 5.96 11.13
N GLY A 176 -3.11 4.95 10.29
CA GLY A 176 -3.92 3.74 10.38
C GLY A 176 -3.11 2.46 10.30
N ALA A 177 -3.79 1.40 9.95
CA ALA A 177 -3.17 0.12 9.63
C ALA A 177 -2.73 0.14 8.16
N GLU A 178 -1.44 0.28 7.93
CA GLU A 178 -0.84 0.32 6.60
C GLU A 178 -0.57 -1.08 6.04
N GLY A 179 -0.30 -2.05 6.91
CA GLY A 179 -0.11 -3.44 6.50
C GLY A 179 -1.08 -4.39 7.18
N ALA A 180 -1.44 -5.45 6.48
CA ALA A 180 -2.31 -6.49 7.03
C ALA A 180 -1.86 -7.89 6.62
N VAL A 181 -1.94 -8.84 7.54
CA VAL A 181 -1.69 -10.27 7.27
C VAL A 181 -2.71 -11.11 8.02
N SER A 182 -3.46 -11.95 7.31
CA SER A 182 -4.39 -12.88 7.93
C SER A 182 -3.70 -14.23 8.19
N THR A 183 -3.71 -14.65 9.42
CA THR A 183 -3.22 -15.97 9.88
C THR A 183 -4.40 -16.89 10.19
N GLY A 184 -4.17 -18.18 10.42
CA GLY A 184 -5.23 -19.13 10.82
C GLY A 184 -5.98 -18.73 12.09
N GLU A 185 -5.40 -17.83 12.90
CA GLU A 185 -5.93 -17.46 14.21
C GLU A 185 -6.42 -16.01 14.29
N ALA A 186 -5.90 -15.10 13.44
CA ALA A 186 -6.21 -13.66 13.54
C ALA A 186 -5.82 -12.89 12.28
N LEU A 187 -6.39 -11.69 12.14
CA LEU A 187 -5.86 -10.64 11.31
C LEU A 187 -4.81 -9.85 12.13
N LEU A 188 -3.60 -9.78 11.63
CA LEU A 188 -2.53 -8.93 12.14
C LEU A 188 -2.51 -7.65 11.35
N LEU A 189 -2.57 -6.52 12.04
CA LEU A 189 -2.48 -5.18 11.46
C LEU A 189 -1.18 -4.53 11.90
N PHE A 190 -0.52 -3.88 10.97
CA PHE A 190 0.74 -3.17 11.14
C PHE A 190 0.48 -1.67 10.99
N PRO A 191 0.28 -0.94 12.11
CA PRO A 191 0.06 0.51 12.05
C PRO A 191 1.28 1.26 11.50
N GLU A 192 1.05 2.38 10.83
CA GLU A 192 2.11 3.23 10.25
C GLU A 192 3.18 3.60 11.28
N SER A 193 2.79 3.85 12.51
CA SER A 193 3.72 4.22 13.58
C SER A 193 4.88 3.22 13.78
N GLY A 194 4.70 1.96 13.37
CA GLY A 194 5.69 0.90 13.57
C GLY A 194 6.02 0.62 15.03
N ALA A 195 5.17 1.05 15.95
CA ALA A 195 5.39 0.91 17.40
C ALA A 195 4.71 -0.33 17.98
N GLU A 196 3.72 -0.86 17.30
CA GLU A 196 2.90 -1.98 17.79
C GLU A 196 2.37 -2.84 16.63
N ILE A 197 1.83 -4.00 16.98
CA ILE A 197 0.98 -4.83 16.13
C ILE A 197 -0.40 -4.92 16.80
N VAL A 198 -1.44 -4.79 15.99
CA VAL A 198 -2.82 -5.04 16.44
C VAL A 198 -3.27 -6.40 15.92
N ARG A 199 -3.67 -7.27 16.84
CA ARG A 199 -4.20 -8.60 16.55
C ARG A 199 -5.71 -8.58 16.71
N VAL A 200 -6.43 -8.87 15.63
CA VAL A 200 -7.89 -9.00 15.60
C VAL A 200 -8.26 -10.47 15.47
N SER A 201 -8.86 -11.03 16.48
CA SER A 201 -9.49 -12.36 16.47
C SER A 201 -11.02 -12.25 16.55
N ASP A 202 -11.72 -13.37 16.55
CA ASP A 202 -13.20 -13.35 16.62
C ASP A 202 -13.73 -12.74 17.93
N SER A 203 -13.00 -12.92 19.02
CA SER A 203 -13.44 -12.53 20.36
C SER A 203 -12.70 -11.33 20.93
N ARG A 204 -11.60 -10.85 20.29
CA ARG A 204 -10.71 -9.89 20.92
C ARG A 204 -9.88 -9.08 19.93
N ILE A 205 -9.73 -7.80 20.24
CA ILE A 205 -8.70 -6.93 19.66
C ILE A 205 -7.61 -6.75 20.74
N ALA A 206 -6.37 -7.04 20.39
CA ALA A 206 -5.23 -6.93 21.31
C ALA A 206 -4.09 -6.16 20.65
N ARG A 207 -3.42 -5.31 21.45
CA ARG A 207 -2.23 -4.56 21.03
C ARG A 207 -0.99 -5.23 21.63
N THR A 208 0.07 -5.30 20.86
CA THR A 208 1.38 -5.78 21.30
C THR A 208 2.43 -4.79 20.84
N ALA A 209 3.12 -4.16 21.79
CA ALA A 209 4.23 -3.27 21.47
C ALA A 209 5.34 -4.03 20.75
N LEU A 210 5.91 -3.41 19.73
CA LEU A 210 7.12 -3.91 19.08
C LEU A 210 8.34 -3.60 19.95
N ALA A 211 9.20 -4.58 20.14
CA ALA A 211 10.41 -4.42 20.95
C ALA A 211 11.42 -3.44 20.31
N ASN A 212 11.36 -3.29 18.99
CA ASN A 212 12.22 -2.37 18.23
C ASN A 212 11.39 -1.62 17.17
N PRO A 213 10.71 -0.53 17.55
CA PRO A 213 9.96 0.30 16.61
C PRO A 213 10.83 0.72 15.41
N SER A 214 10.28 0.67 14.22
CA SER A 214 11.08 0.80 12.99
C SER A 214 10.72 2.01 12.12
N GLY A 215 9.92 2.92 12.62
CA GLY A 215 9.40 4.06 11.85
C GLY A 215 8.23 3.66 10.96
N ASN A 216 7.89 4.50 9.99
CA ASN A 216 6.67 4.34 9.20
C ASN A 216 6.66 3.04 8.41
N LEU A 217 5.71 2.17 8.73
CA LEU A 217 5.41 0.96 7.96
C LEU A 217 4.43 1.33 6.84
N SER A 218 4.48 0.61 5.71
CA SER A 218 3.62 0.91 4.54
C SER A 218 2.81 -0.29 4.07
N ASP A 219 3.31 -1.51 4.18
CA ASP A 219 2.55 -2.73 3.82
C ASP A 219 3.24 -3.96 4.41
N ALA A 220 2.51 -5.06 4.47
CA ALA A 220 3.00 -6.35 4.97
C ALA A 220 2.45 -7.52 4.16
N SER A 221 3.28 -8.52 3.94
CA SER A 221 2.88 -9.75 3.24
C SER A 221 3.37 -11.00 3.94
N MET A 222 2.54 -12.04 3.94
CA MET A 222 2.96 -13.35 4.41
C MET A 222 3.84 -14.04 3.37
N LEU A 223 4.99 -14.53 3.79
CA LEU A 223 5.88 -15.34 2.97
C LEU A 223 5.38 -16.78 2.87
N PRO A 224 5.78 -17.54 1.85
CA PRO A 224 5.38 -18.94 1.70
C PRO A 224 5.78 -19.85 2.88
N ASP A 225 6.80 -19.47 3.65
CA ASP A 225 7.26 -20.18 4.84
C ASP A 225 6.59 -19.73 6.16
N GLY A 226 5.57 -18.88 6.07
CA GLY A 226 4.80 -18.38 7.21
C GLY A 226 5.40 -17.18 7.94
N ARG A 227 6.62 -16.73 7.58
CA ARG A 227 7.16 -15.47 8.09
C ARG A 227 6.41 -14.28 7.44
N ILE A 228 6.59 -13.10 8.00
CA ILE A 228 5.97 -11.89 7.47
C ILE A 228 7.08 -10.93 7.06
N VAL A 229 6.99 -10.41 5.83
CA VAL A 229 7.81 -9.29 5.36
C VAL A 229 7.00 -8.01 5.45
N VAL A 230 7.68 -6.92 5.85
CA VAL A 230 7.07 -5.60 6.03
C VAL A 230 7.91 -4.56 5.31
N ILE A 231 7.27 -3.62 4.62
CA ILE A 231 7.95 -2.41 4.13
C ILE A 231 8.00 -1.39 5.25
N ALA A 232 9.18 -0.80 5.46
CA ALA A 232 9.34 0.40 6.27
C ALA A 232 9.97 1.50 5.41
N ARG A 233 9.43 2.71 5.52
CA ARG A 233 9.90 3.87 4.76
C ARG A 233 10.30 5.02 5.68
N THR A 234 11.10 5.91 5.15
CA THR A 234 11.47 7.18 5.79
C THR A 234 11.45 8.25 4.71
N TYR A 235 10.80 9.35 5.01
CA TYR A 235 10.84 10.56 4.18
C TYR A 235 11.80 11.59 4.79
N SER A 236 12.60 12.22 3.93
CA SER A 236 13.54 13.28 4.30
C SER A 236 13.64 14.29 3.15
N PRO A 237 14.30 15.44 3.33
CA PRO A 237 14.59 16.36 2.22
C PRO A 237 15.37 15.72 1.07
N ALA A 238 16.07 14.61 1.30
CA ALA A 238 16.75 13.83 0.26
C ALA A 238 15.78 12.92 -0.53
N GLY A 239 14.52 12.75 -0.10
CA GLY A 239 13.51 11.91 -0.69
C GLY A 239 13.15 10.71 0.18
N PHE A 240 12.51 9.72 -0.44
CA PHE A 240 12.15 8.46 0.20
C PHE A 240 13.35 7.52 0.33
N SER A 241 13.34 6.74 1.41
CA SER A 241 14.22 5.61 1.63
C SER A 241 13.39 4.45 2.17
N SER A 242 13.35 3.35 1.45
CA SER A 242 12.56 2.18 1.79
C SER A 242 13.44 0.99 2.11
N ARG A 243 12.95 0.15 3.00
CA ARG A 243 13.61 -1.10 3.42
C ARG A 243 12.59 -2.19 3.68
N LEU A 244 13.01 -3.42 3.52
CA LEU A 244 12.26 -4.61 3.91
C LEU A 244 12.73 -5.10 5.28
N LEU A 245 11.78 -5.46 6.09
CA LEU A 245 11.97 -6.02 7.42
C LEU A 245 11.26 -7.37 7.49
N LEU A 246 11.78 -8.28 8.30
CA LEU A 246 11.10 -9.52 8.67
C LEU A 246 10.51 -9.34 10.07
N PHE A 247 9.21 -9.57 10.17
CA PHE A 247 8.55 -9.65 11.47
C PHE A 247 8.63 -11.07 12.01
N ASP A 248 9.17 -11.19 13.22
CA ASP A 248 9.27 -12.45 13.96
C ASP A 248 9.06 -12.19 15.45
N LYS A 249 8.01 -12.78 16.03
CA LYS A 249 7.73 -12.78 17.48
C LYS A 249 7.84 -11.41 18.15
N GLY A 250 7.27 -10.38 17.52
CA GLY A 250 7.28 -9.01 18.07
C GLY A 250 8.53 -8.19 17.76
N LEU A 251 9.41 -8.69 16.89
CA LEU A 251 10.61 -8.01 16.44
C LEU A 251 10.55 -7.75 14.93
N LEU A 252 11.01 -6.58 14.51
CA LEU A 252 11.26 -6.25 13.10
C LEU A 252 12.77 -6.34 12.83
N ARG A 253 13.18 -7.31 12.02
CA ARG A 253 14.61 -7.54 11.68
C ARG A 253 14.89 -7.04 10.27
N PRO A 254 15.95 -6.26 10.04
CA PRO A 254 16.32 -5.84 8.69
C PRO A 254 16.53 -7.03 7.76
N LEU A 255 15.91 -6.99 6.56
CA LEU A 255 16.13 -7.95 5.50
C LEU A 255 16.96 -7.34 4.36
N ALA A 256 16.50 -6.22 3.78
CA ALA A 256 17.14 -5.57 2.66
C ALA A 256 16.84 -4.07 2.63
N LYS A 257 17.72 -3.28 2.03
CA LYS A 257 17.36 -1.94 1.53
C LYS A 257 16.70 -2.09 0.17
N LEU A 258 15.86 -1.13 -0.19
CA LEU A 258 15.35 -0.98 -1.56
C LEU A 258 16.06 0.22 -2.19
N ALA A 259 17.01 -0.07 -3.08
CA ALA A 259 17.79 0.97 -3.78
C ALA A 259 16.96 1.59 -4.91
N LEU A 260 15.90 2.31 -4.53
CA LEU A 260 14.98 3.01 -5.42
C LEU A 260 15.39 4.47 -5.62
N GLY A 261 14.78 5.14 -6.58
CA GLY A 261 14.94 6.57 -6.77
C GLY A 261 14.37 7.38 -5.60
N ARG A 262 14.86 8.60 -5.44
CA ARG A 262 14.46 9.49 -4.32
C ARG A 262 12.96 9.84 -4.31
N LEU A 263 12.26 9.67 -5.43
CA LEU A 263 10.81 9.91 -5.54
C LEU A 263 9.99 8.62 -5.52
N ASP A 264 10.67 7.46 -5.48
CA ASP A 264 9.99 6.17 -5.55
C ASP A 264 9.58 5.75 -4.13
N ASN A 265 8.32 5.94 -3.83
CA ASN A 265 7.70 5.63 -2.55
C ASN A 265 7.17 4.18 -2.57
N ALA A 266 7.94 3.22 -2.02
CA ALA A 266 7.48 1.84 -1.93
C ALA A 266 6.37 1.71 -0.90
N GLU A 267 5.15 1.41 -1.35
CA GLU A 267 3.94 1.36 -0.53
C GLU A 267 3.32 -0.03 -0.43
N ALA A 268 3.55 -0.90 -1.42
CA ALA A 268 2.80 -2.14 -1.52
C ALA A 268 3.71 -3.34 -1.77
N ILE A 269 3.44 -4.47 -1.10
CA ILE A 269 4.24 -5.70 -1.22
C ILE A 269 3.38 -6.96 -1.26
N ALA A 270 3.71 -7.87 -2.17
CA ALA A 270 3.14 -9.21 -2.23
C ALA A 270 4.25 -10.27 -2.32
N ALA A 271 4.00 -11.43 -1.77
CA ALA A 271 4.95 -12.55 -1.82
C ALA A 271 4.34 -13.77 -2.51
N GLU A 272 5.14 -14.48 -3.29
CA GLU A 272 4.76 -15.78 -3.86
C GLU A 272 5.95 -16.74 -3.88
N PRO A 273 5.70 -18.06 -3.87
CA PRO A 273 6.76 -19.04 -3.98
C PRO A 273 7.36 -19.05 -5.39
N LEU A 274 8.67 -19.27 -5.48
CA LEU A 274 9.37 -19.57 -6.73
C LEU A 274 9.35 -21.07 -7.01
N ALA A 275 9.21 -21.46 -8.29
CA ALA A 275 9.17 -22.87 -8.70
C ALA A 275 10.43 -23.65 -8.29
N GLY A 276 11.60 -22.99 -8.24
CA GLY A 276 12.87 -23.59 -7.81
C GLY A 276 13.18 -23.47 -6.31
N GLY A 277 12.19 -23.09 -5.49
CA GLY A 277 12.37 -22.72 -4.09
C GLY A 277 12.74 -21.26 -3.89
N GLY A 278 12.53 -20.77 -2.68
CA GLY A 278 12.64 -19.32 -2.38
C GLY A 278 11.33 -18.56 -2.59
N THR A 279 11.43 -17.25 -2.56
CA THR A 279 10.27 -16.34 -2.61
C THR A 279 10.51 -15.24 -3.62
N ARG A 280 9.52 -14.94 -4.45
CA ARG A 280 9.43 -13.69 -5.19
C ARG A 280 8.63 -12.67 -4.39
N LEU A 281 9.21 -11.50 -4.22
CA LEU A 281 8.55 -10.33 -3.68
C LEU A 281 8.21 -9.39 -4.84
N TRP A 282 6.94 -9.01 -4.91
CA TRP A 282 6.46 -7.95 -5.79
C TRP A 282 6.33 -6.68 -4.96
N VAL A 283 6.96 -5.61 -5.38
CA VAL A 283 6.87 -4.30 -4.73
C VAL A 283 6.29 -3.32 -5.72
N MET A 284 5.29 -2.53 -5.30
CA MET A 284 4.81 -1.39 -6.08
C MET A 284 5.11 -0.09 -5.36
N THR A 285 5.38 0.94 -6.17
CA THR A 285 5.53 2.31 -5.66
C THR A 285 4.25 3.09 -5.87
N ASP A 286 3.92 3.91 -4.89
CA ASP A 286 2.88 4.91 -5.03
C ASP A 286 3.40 6.16 -5.75
N ASN A 287 2.60 6.71 -6.64
CA ASN A 287 2.87 7.96 -7.35
C ASN A 287 1.99 9.12 -6.88
N ASP A 288 1.12 8.89 -5.87
CA ASP A 288 0.18 9.88 -5.34
C ASP A 288 -0.61 10.59 -6.50
N PHE A 289 -0.99 9.80 -7.51
CA PHE A 289 -1.61 10.25 -8.77
C PHE A 289 -0.85 11.39 -9.48
N ARG A 290 0.45 11.59 -9.18
CA ARG A 290 1.30 12.61 -9.79
C ARG A 290 1.84 12.12 -11.12
N ARG A 291 1.45 12.74 -12.23
CA ARG A 291 1.85 12.33 -13.58
C ARG A 291 3.37 12.28 -13.81
N ARG A 292 4.17 12.98 -13.00
CA ARG A 292 5.64 13.02 -13.14
C ARG A 292 6.36 11.97 -12.30
N VAL A 293 5.67 11.32 -11.40
CA VAL A 293 6.21 10.23 -10.58
C VAL A 293 5.70 8.91 -11.15
N PRO A 294 6.57 7.98 -11.52
CA PRO A 294 6.12 6.71 -12.08
C PRO A 294 5.57 5.78 -10.99
N THR A 295 4.54 5.02 -11.31
CA THR A 295 4.24 3.81 -10.58
C THR A 295 5.16 2.71 -11.08
N LEU A 296 6.02 2.18 -10.22
CA LEU A 296 6.93 1.08 -10.53
C LEU A 296 6.37 -0.23 -9.98
N LEU A 297 6.51 -1.30 -10.76
CA LEU A 297 6.34 -2.68 -10.29
C LEU A 297 7.70 -3.36 -10.35
N ILE A 298 8.13 -3.95 -9.23
CA ILE A 298 9.47 -4.51 -9.08
C ILE A 298 9.34 -5.95 -8.61
N ALA A 299 10.02 -6.87 -9.27
CA ALA A 299 10.14 -8.27 -8.87
C ALA A 299 11.53 -8.51 -8.26
N LEU A 300 11.52 -8.96 -7.02
CA LEU A 300 12.74 -9.28 -6.25
C LEU A 300 12.71 -10.76 -5.88
N ASP A 301 13.72 -11.51 -6.25
CA ASP A 301 13.85 -12.92 -5.90
C ASP A 301 14.74 -13.08 -4.67
N TRP A 302 14.25 -13.84 -3.73
CA TRP A 302 14.95 -14.21 -2.51
C TRP A 302 15.15 -15.72 -2.46
N ALA A 303 16.38 -16.15 -2.76
CA ALA A 303 16.81 -17.50 -2.52
C ALA A 303 17.03 -17.66 -1.01
N HIS A 304 16.14 -18.37 -0.32
CA HIS A 304 16.35 -18.74 1.06
C HIS A 304 17.57 -19.66 1.10
N ARG A 305 18.75 -19.13 1.36
CA ARG A 305 19.89 -19.99 1.71
C ARG A 305 19.56 -20.54 3.09
N ASP A 306 19.21 -21.82 3.14
CA ASP A 306 19.17 -22.54 4.39
C ASP A 306 20.49 -22.26 5.13
N ARG A 307 20.38 -21.67 6.32
CA ARG A 307 21.48 -21.74 7.28
C ARG A 307 21.49 -23.15 7.85
N LEU A 308 21.68 -24.14 7.01
CA LEU A 308 22.13 -25.47 7.42
C LEU A 308 23.63 -25.41 7.56
N GLY A 309 24.10 -24.66 8.52
CA GLY A 309 25.39 -24.76 9.14
C GLY A 309 25.17 -25.35 10.52
N SER A 310 24.87 -26.64 10.60
CA SER A 310 25.07 -27.39 11.82
C SER A 310 26.56 -27.40 12.11
N SER A 311 27.01 -26.54 13.01
CA SER A 311 28.26 -26.78 13.73
C SER A 311 28.08 -28.11 14.46
N ARG A 312 28.79 -29.11 13.99
CA ARG A 312 29.16 -30.28 14.78
C ARG A 312 30.23 -29.88 15.81
#